data_02df5aca4e603ff4db12c161d7b55a2f
#
_entry.id   02df5aca4e603ff4db12c161d7b55a2f
#
_cell.length_a   1.000
_cell.length_b   1.000
_cell.length_c   1.000
_cell.angle_alpha   90.00
_cell.angle_beta   90.00
_cell.angle_gamma   90.00
#
_symmetry.space_group_name_H-M   'P 1'
#
loop_
_entity.id
_entity.type
_entity.pdbx_description
1 polymer ?
#
loop_
_entity_poly.entity_id
_entity_poly.type
_entity_poly.pdbx_seq_one_letter_code
_entity_poly.pdbx_strand_id
1 'polypeptide(L)'
;MKILFDTHVLLDALLTREPFVADAVALLEAVKAGKIKGFMSATTVTDVHYLVFRQTKSTEVAITIVSRLLALLKICAVDQSTLEQALALNLPDFEDAVQIACAITSEINAITTRDVKGFTDSPVAAWLPKDLKNQLTKANEKSIDL
;
A
#
# COMPACT_ATOMS: atom_id res chain seq x y z
N MET A 1 -1.37 -14.20 0.33
CA MET A 1 -1.59 -13.06 -0.59
C MET A 1 -0.67 -11.91 -0.23
N LYS A 2 0.02 -11.36 -1.21
CA LYS A 2 0.92 -10.22 -1.08
C LYS A 2 0.23 -8.94 -1.55
N ILE A 3 0.17 -7.94 -0.69
CA ILE A 3 -0.53 -6.66 -0.95
C ILE A 3 0.45 -5.50 -0.84
N LEU A 4 0.51 -4.66 -1.87
CA LEU A 4 1.25 -3.41 -1.85
C LEU A 4 0.30 -2.28 -1.42
N PHE A 5 0.67 -1.55 -0.39
CA PHE A 5 -0.12 -0.43 0.13
C PHE A 5 0.32 0.89 -0.51
N ASP A 6 -0.62 1.58 -1.15
CA ASP A 6 -0.39 2.93 -1.65
C ASP A 6 -0.22 3.90 -0.47
N THR A 7 0.54 4.95 -0.69
CA THR A 7 0.90 5.96 0.31
C THR A 7 -0.33 6.50 1.05
N HIS A 8 -1.38 6.89 0.34
CA HIS A 8 -2.57 7.49 0.97
C HIS A 8 -3.38 6.51 1.82
N VAL A 9 -3.37 5.22 1.47
CA VAL A 9 -4.02 4.21 2.30
C VAL A 9 -3.32 4.10 3.66
N LEU A 10 -1.99 4.13 3.68
CA LEU A 10 -1.22 4.13 4.92
C LEU A 10 -1.48 5.38 5.75
N LEU A 11 -1.51 6.55 5.10
CA LEU A 11 -1.79 7.81 5.78
C LEU A 11 -3.21 7.85 6.35
N ASP A 12 -4.19 7.28 5.65
CA ASP A 12 -5.56 7.20 6.13
C ASP A 12 -5.66 6.44 7.45
N ALA A 13 -4.91 5.33 7.56
CA ALA A 13 -4.87 4.54 8.79
C ALA A 13 -4.14 5.28 9.91
N LEU A 14 -2.99 5.86 9.62
CA LEU A 14 -2.08 6.41 10.64
C LEU A 14 -2.45 7.81 11.10
N LEU A 15 -3.11 8.60 10.24
CA LEU A 15 -3.59 9.95 10.55
C LEU A 15 -5.09 10.01 10.79
N THR A 16 -5.74 8.87 10.91
CA THR A 16 -7.17 8.75 11.22
C THR A 16 -8.05 9.58 10.26
N ARG A 17 -7.88 9.36 8.96
CA ARG A 17 -8.62 10.13 7.94
C ARG A 17 -9.97 9.50 7.62
N GLU A 18 -11.05 10.21 7.98
CA GLU A 18 -12.40 9.79 7.60
C GLU A 18 -12.69 10.13 6.13
N PRO A 19 -13.50 9.35 5.44
CA PRO A 19 -14.18 8.10 5.85
C PRO A 19 -13.33 6.83 5.63
N PHE A 20 -12.05 6.95 5.35
CA PHE A 20 -11.18 5.87 4.87
C PHE A 20 -10.51 5.07 6.00
N VAL A 21 -10.42 5.63 7.19
CA VAL A 21 -9.60 5.09 8.30
C VAL A 21 -9.99 3.66 8.67
N ALA A 22 -11.28 3.35 8.77
CA ALA A 22 -11.74 2.04 9.23
C ALA A 22 -11.28 0.90 8.32
N ASP A 23 -11.42 1.07 7.01
CA ASP A 23 -11.02 0.04 6.05
C ASP A 23 -9.49 -0.09 5.96
N ALA A 24 -8.77 1.04 5.99
CA ALA A 24 -7.32 1.05 5.97
C ALA A 24 -6.73 0.37 7.22
N VAL A 25 -7.26 0.67 8.39
CA VAL A 25 -6.83 0.04 9.65
C VAL A 25 -7.12 -1.47 9.61
N ALA A 26 -8.29 -1.87 9.11
CA ALA A 26 -8.64 -3.29 9.02
C ALA A 26 -7.63 -4.07 8.16
N LEU A 27 -7.14 -3.49 7.07
CA LEU A 27 -6.11 -4.12 6.23
C LEU A 27 -4.76 -4.24 6.96
N LEU A 28 -4.34 -3.21 7.70
CA LEU A 28 -3.11 -3.27 8.49
C LEU A 28 -3.24 -4.29 9.63
N GLU A 29 -4.40 -4.40 10.24
CA GLU A 29 -4.67 -5.44 11.25
C GLU A 29 -4.59 -6.85 10.63
N ALA A 30 -5.04 -7.01 9.38
CA ALA A 30 -4.92 -8.28 8.66
C ALA A 30 -3.44 -8.64 8.41
N VAL A 31 -2.58 -7.66 8.13
CA VAL A 31 -1.13 -7.86 8.02
C VAL A 31 -0.57 -8.30 9.37
N LYS A 32 -0.92 -7.62 10.44
CA LYS A 32 -0.47 -7.92 11.81
C LYS A 32 -0.88 -9.32 12.24
N ALA A 33 -2.08 -9.74 11.85
CA ALA A 33 -2.60 -11.07 12.15
C ALA A 33 -2.03 -12.18 11.26
N GLY A 34 -1.20 -11.85 10.28
CA GLY A 34 -0.60 -12.82 9.35
C GLY A 34 -1.55 -13.33 8.27
N LYS A 35 -2.71 -12.71 8.09
CA LYS A 35 -3.68 -13.10 7.05
C LYS A 35 -3.24 -12.70 5.65
N ILE A 36 -2.53 -11.59 5.54
CA ILE A 36 -1.91 -11.11 4.30
C ILE A 36 -0.48 -10.68 4.59
N LYS A 37 0.35 -10.66 3.56
CA LYS A 37 1.69 -10.08 3.64
C LYS A 37 1.64 -8.67 3.07
N GLY A 38 1.98 -7.68 3.87
CA GLY A 38 1.94 -6.27 3.49
C GLY A 38 3.28 -5.76 3.01
N PHE A 39 3.24 -4.94 1.97
CA PHE A 39 4.41 -4.32 1.35
C PHE A 39 4.15 -2.84 1.11
N MET A 40 5.21 -2.06 1.07
CA MET A 40 5.20 -0.68 0.58
C MET A 40 6.45 -0.44 -0.25
N SER A 41 6.40 0.47 -1.22
CA SER A 41 7.59 0.81 -2.00
C SER A 41 8.54 1.66 -1.15
N ALA A 42 9.83 1.59 -1.48
CA ALA A 42 10.85 2.43 -0.81
C ALA A 42 10.53 3.92 -0.93
N THR A 43 9.94 4.36 -2.04
CA THR A 43 9.54 5.76 -2.24
C THR A 43 8.37 6.16 -1.33
N THR A 44 7.45 5.24 -1.06
CA THR A 44 6.34 5.49 -0.13
C THR A 44 6.85 5.86 1.27
N VAL A 45 7.93 5.25 1.73
CA VAL A 45 8.48 5.54 3.07
C VAL A 45 8.86 7.01 3.21
N THR A 46 9.58 7.56 2.23
CA THR A 46 9.96 8.98 2.23
C THR A 46 8.77 9.90 2.08
N ASP A 47 7.79 9.53 1.26
CA ASP A 47 6.57 10.31 1.09
C ASP A 47 5.74 10.36 2.37
N VAL A 48 5.60 9.23 3.06
CA VAL A 48 4.88 9.17 4.35
C VAL A 48 5.57 10.08 5.37
N HIS A 49 6.88 9.99 5.50
CA HIS A 49 7.63 10.85 6.42
C HIS A 49 7.37 12.33 6.13
N TYR A 50 7.50 12.73 4.87
CA TYR A 50 7.28 14.12 4.45
C TYR A 50 5.87 14.60 4.74
N LEU A 51 4.85 13.82 4.38
CA LEU A 51 3.45 14.22 4.54
C LEU A 51 3.02 14.25 6.00
N VAL A 52 3.49 13.32 6.82
CA VAL A 52 3.23 13.33 8.26
C VAL A 52 3.90 14.54 8.91
N PHE A 53 5.17 14.81 8.58
CA PHE A 53 5.85 16.01 9.08
C PHE A 53 5.12 17.28 8.68
N ARG A 54 4.69 17.37 7.42
CA ARG A 54 3.98 18.55 6.91
C ARG A 54 2.67 18.80 7.68
N GLN A 55 1.94 17.76 7.99
CA GLN A 55 0.65 17.86 8.70
C GLN A 55 0.82 18.11 10.20
N THR A 56 1.74 17.41 10.85
CA THR A 56 1.92 17.45 12.32
C THR A 56 2.94 18.48 12.79
N LYS A 57 3.81 18.95 11.89
CA LYS A 57 4.97 19.79 12.21
C LYS A 57 5.91 19.15 13.23
N SER A 58 5.90 17.82 13.33
CA SER A 58 6.70 17.06 14.29
C SER A 58 7.55 16.01 13.59
N THR A 59 8.85 16.17 13.63
CA THR A 59 9.80 15.16 13.15
C THR A 59 9.68 13.87 13.97
N GLU A 60 9.46 13.99 15.27
CA GLU A 60 9.31 12.86 16.17
C GLU A 60 8.13 11.99 15.80
N VAL A 61 6.96 12.60 15.52
CA VAL A 61 5.77 11.87 15.06
C VAL A 61 6.05 11.17 13.73
N ALA A 62 6.68 11.86 12.78
CA ALA A 62 6.99 11.29 11.47
C ALA A 62 7.92 10.08 11.58
N ILE A 63 8.96 10.16 12.41
CA ILE A 63 9.89 9.05 12.65
C ILE A 63 9.17 7.87 13.32
N THR A 64 8.32 8.13 14.29
CA THR A 64 7.55 7.09 14.98
C THR A 64 6.65 6.32 14.00
N ILE A 65 5.96 7.04 13.13
CA ILE A 65 5.08 6.43 12.12
C ILE A 65 5.88 5.58 11.14
N VAL A 66 6.98 6.12 10.60
CA VAL A 66 7.84 5.37 9.68
C VAL A 66 8.40 4.11 10.35
N SER A 67 8.83 4.22 11.60
CA SER A 67 9.35 3.07 12.36
C SER A 67 8.30 1.97 12.52
N ARG A 68 7.05 2.34 12.80
CA ARG A 68 5.95 1.38 12.91
C ARG A 68 5.66 0.69 11.58
N LEU A 69 5.67 1.44 10.49
CA LEU A 69 5.46 0.87 9.16
C LEU A 69 6.57 -0.10 8.78
N LEU A 70 7.83 0.24 9.04
CA LEU A 70 8.97 -0.64 8.76
C LEU A 70 8.96 -1.93 9.60
N ALA A 71 8.36 -1.88 10.78
CA ALA A 71 8.18 -3.07 11.62
C ALA A 71 7.06 -3.99 11.10
N LEU A 72 6.07 -3.43 10.41
CA LEU A 72 4.88 -4.15 9.97
C LEU A 72 4.95 -4.60 8.51
N LEU A 73 5.46 -3.76 7.63
CA LEU A 73 5.46 -3.97 6.18
C LEU A 73 6.85 -4.26 5.64
N LYS A 74 6.91 -5.07 4.60
CA LYS A 74 8.15 -5.31 3.85
C LYS A 74 8.31 -4.24 2.77
N ILE A 75 9.55 -3.94 2.41
CA ILE A 75 9.85 -2.94 1.40
C ILE A 75 9.99 -3.61 0.03
N CYS A 76 9.29 -3.05 -0.96
CA CYS A 76 9.61 -3.29 -2.36
C CYS A 76 10.71 -2.30 -2.76
N ALA A 77 11.90 -2.82 -3.08
CA ALA A 77 13.04 -1.98 -3.43
C ALA A 77 12.77 -1.19 -4.71
N VAL A 78 13.26 0.04 -4.75
CA VAL A 78 13.22 0.89 -5.95
C VAL A 78 14.66 1.20 -6.34
N ASP A 79 15.14 0.53 -7.36
CA ASP A 79 16.47 0.76 -7.93
C ASP A 79 16.35 1.32 -9.35
N GLN A 80 17.47 1.47 -10.03
CA GLN A 80 17.50 1.98 -11.40
C GLN A 80 16.62 1.15 -12.33
N SER A 81 16.70 -0.18 -12.23
CA SER A 81 15.91 -1.09 -13.06
C SER A 81 14.40 -0.89 -12.85
N THR A 82 13.97 -0.71 -11.61
CA THR A 82 12.57 -0.41 -11.26
C THR A 82 12.09 0.88 -11.93
N LEU A 83 12.91 1.94 -11.88
CA LEU A 83 12.57 3.22 -12.49
C LEU A 83 12.52 3.14 -14.02
N GLU A 84 13.44 2.40 -14.63
CA GLU A 84 13.43 2.16 -16.08
C GLU A 84 12.18 1.38 -16.51
N GLN A 85 11.79 0.36 -15.75
CA GLN A 85 10.55 -0.39 -15.99
C GLN A 85 9.32 0.51 -15.87
N ALA A 86 9.31 1.40 -14.85
CA ALA A 86 8.23 2.35 -14.66
C ALA A 86 8.07 3.28 -15.86
N LEU A 87 9.18 3.78 -16.40
CA LEU A 87 9.15 4.61 -17.62
C LEU A 87 8.59 3.84 -18.81
N ALA A 88 8.95 2.57 -18.94
CA ALA A 88 8.50 1.72 -20.05
C ALA A 88 6.99 1.43 -20.01
N LEU A 89 6.35 1.52 -18.86
CA LEU A 89 4.90 1.37 -18.73
C LEU A 89 4.11 2.50 -19.39
N ASN A 90 4.75 3.65 -19.60
CA ASN A 90 4.18 4.81 -20.29
C ASN A 90 2.83 5.26 -19.70
N LEU A 91 2.73 5.31 -18.38
CA LEU A 91 1.52 5.75 -17.68
C LEU A 91 1.57 7.24 -17.39
N PRO A 92 0.41 7.92 -17.29
CA PRO A 92 0.37 9.36 -17.01
C PRO A 92 1.00 9.75 -15.67
N ASP A 93 0.85 8.92 -14.64
CA ASP A 93 1.39 9.17 -13.31
C ASP A 93 2.61 8.28 -13.08
N PHE A 94 3.79 8.91 -12.96
CA PHE A 94 5.05 8.19 -12.79
C PHE A 94 5.15 7.50 -11.43
N GLU A 95 4.59 8.11 -10.38
CA GLU A 95 4.57 7.50 -9.04
C GLU A 95 3.78 6.19 -9.06
N ASP A 96 2.61 6.18 -9.71
CA ASP A 96 1.82 4.95 -9.89
C ASP A 96 2.59 3.91 -10.72
N ALA A 97 3.29 4.36 -11.76
CA ALA A 97 4.12 3.47 -12.58
C ALA A 97 5.24 2.82 -11.77
N VAL A 98 5.87 3.56 -10.85
CA VAL A 98 6.89 3.01 -9.94
C VAL A 98 6.29 1.95 -9.04
N GLN A 99 5.11 2.19 -8.50
CA GLN A 99 4.43 1.20 -7.65
C GLN A 99 4.10 -0.08 -8.43
N ILE A 100 3.63 0.05 -9.66
CA ILE A 100 3.34 -1.10 -10.52
C ILE A 100 4.61 -1.88 -10.82
N ALA A 101 5.70 -1.20 -11.17
CA ALA A 101 6.99 -1.84 -11.43
C ALA A 101 7.50 -2.60 -10.20
N CYS A 102 7.39 -2.00 -9.01
CA CYS A 102 7.69 -2.67 -7.74
C CYS A 102 6.85 -3.91 -7.55
N ALA A 103 5.55 -3.80 -7.79
CA ALA A 103 4.61 -4.91 -7.61
C ALA A 103 4.93 -6.08 -8.54
N ILE A 104 5.30 -5.82 -9.79
CA ILE A 104 5.70 -6.86 -10.73
C ILE A 104 6.96 -7.57 -10.24
N THR A 105 8.00 -6.82 -9.88
CA THR A 105 9.29 -7.38 -9.45
C THR A 105 9.16 -8.21 -8.17
N SER A 106 8.32 -7.77 -7.24
CA SER A 106 8.12 -8.44 -5.95
C SER A 106 6.99 -9.48 -5.97
N GLU A 107 6.43 -9.75 -7.14
CA GLU A 107 5.34 -10.72 -7.31
C GLU A 107 4.14 -10.43 -6.42
N ILE A 108 3.76 -9.16 -6.34
CA ILE A 108 2.61 -8.69 -5.56
C ILE A 108 1.31 -9.14 -6.24
N ASN A 109 0.36 -9.64 -5.44
CA ASN A 109 -0.93 -10.08 -5.94
C ASN A 109 -1.87 -8.93 -6.27
N ALA A 110 -1.87 -7.88 -5.43
CA ALA A 110 -2.73 -6.72 -5.64
C ALA A 110 -2.16 -5.48 -4.94
N ILE A 111 -2.51 -4.31 -5.49
CA ILE A 111 -2.22 -3.01 -4.90
C ILE A 111 -3.50 -2.49 -4.27
N THR A 112 -3.44 -2.04 -3.02
CA THR A 112 -4.59 -1.36 -2.40
C THR A 112 -4.38 0.14 -2.47
N THR A 113 -5.36 0.83 -3.07
CA THR A 113 -5.31 2.27 -3.36
C THR A 113 -6.70 2.87 -3.31
N ARG A 114 -6.80 4.17 -3.05
CA ARG A 114 -8.06 4.91 -3.20
C ARG A 114 -8.35 5.29 -4.65
N ASP A 115 -7.33 5.33 -5.48
CA ASP A 115 -7.44 5.74 -6.88
C ASP A 115 -7.20 4.55 -7.83
N VAL A 116 -8.20 3.65 -7.91
CA VAL A 116 -8.11 2.49 -8.78
C VAL A 116 -8.06 2.86 -10.27
N LYS A 117 -8.53 4.05 -10.64
CA LYS A 117 -8.53 4.52 -12.03
C LYS A 117 -7.11 4.71 -12.57
N GLY A 118 -6.18 5.16 -11.73
CA GLY A 118 -4.78 5.31 -12.10
C GLY A 118 -4.09 3.99 -12.43
N PHE A 119 -4.72 2.86 -12.08
CA PHE A 119 -4.19 1.51 -12.29
C PHE A 119 -4.99 0.70 -13.32
N THR A 120 -5.86 1.34 -14.11
CA THR A 120 -6.74 0.65 -15.07
C THR A 120 -5.97 -0.24 -16.05
N ASP A 121 -4.83 0.23 -16.54
CA ASP A 121 -3.99 -0.52 -17.49
C ASP A 121 -2.87 -1.31 -16.81
N SER A 122 -2.92 -1.44 -15.49
CA SER A 122 -1.92 -2.16 -14.73
C SER A 122 -2.05 -3.68 -14.91
N PRO A 123 -0.93 -4.41 -15.12
CA PRO A 123 -0.96 -5.88 -15.10
C PRO A 123 -1.18 -6.43 -13.68
N VAL A 124 -1.07 -5.60 -12.65
CA VAL A 124 -1.35 -5.99 -11.26
C VAL A 124 -2.71 -5.41 -10.86
N ALA A 125 -3.55 -6.25 -10.26
CA ALA A 125 -4.88 -5.83 -9.81
C ALA A 125 -4.80 -4.70 -8.79
N ALA A 126 -5.70 -3.73 -8.88
CA ALA A 126 -5.82 -2.64 -7.91
C ALA A 126 -7.20 -2.68 -7.26
N TRP A 127 -7.23 -2.57 -5.95
CA TRP A 127 -8.45 -2.68 -5.15
C TRP A 127 -8.58 -1.51 -4.18
N LEU A 128 -9.79 -0.96 -4.08
CA LEU A 128 -10.12 -0.08 -2.95
C LEU A 128 -9.97 -0.85 -1.64
N PRO A 129 -9.51 -0.19 -0.55
CA PRO A 129 -9.38 -0.87 0.74
C PRO A 129 -10.65 -1.58 1.19
N LYS A 130 -11.81 -0.96 0.99
CA LYS A 130 -13.11 -1.56 1.32
C LYS A 130 -13.35 -2.86 0.57
N ASP A 131 -13.07 -2.87 -0.73
CA ASP A 131 -13.31 -4.04 -1.58
C ASP A 131 -12.35 -5.17 -1.25
N LEU A 132 -11.08 -4.86 -1.01
CA LEU A 132 -10.09 -5.85 -0.60
C LEU A 132 -10.46 -6.46 0.76
N LYS A 133 -10.85 -5.63 1.72
CA LYS A 133 -11.33 -6.08 3.02
C LYS A 133 -12.49 -7.07 2.89
N ASN A 134 -13.45 -6.76 2.00
CA ASN A 134 -14.60 -7.64 1.75
C ASN A 134 -14.16 -8.97 1.13
N GLN A 135 -13.19 -8.97 0.23
CA GLN A 135 -12.63 -10.19 -0.35
C GLN A 135 -11.97 -11.08 0.71
N LEU A 136 -11.24 -10.49 1.64
CA LEU A 136 -10.61 -11.23 2.73
C LEU A 136 -11.64 -11.85 3.67
N THR A 137 -12.72 -11.16 3.96
CA THR A 137 -13.82 -11.65 4.79
C THR A 137 -14.50 -12.85 4.12
N LYS A 138 -14.80 -12.76 2.82
CA LYS A 138 -15.39 -13.86 2.05
C LYS A 138 -14.50 -15.10 2.01
N ALA A 139 -13.19 -14.92 1.87
CA ALA A 139 -12.23 -16.03 1.87
C ALA A 139 -12.23 -16.74 3.23
N ASN A 140 -12.31 -15.98 4.34
CA ASN A 140 -12.40 -16.56 5.69
C ASN A 140 -13.70 -17.33 5.90
N GLU A 141 -14.84 -16.82 5.44
CA GLU A 141 -16.14 -17.49 5.52
C GLU A 141 -16.10 -18.82 4.77
N LYS A 142 -15.52 -18.87 3.58
CA LYS A 142 -15.37 -20.10 2.80
C LYS A 142 -14.48 -21.13 3.49
N SER A 143 -13.45 -20.68 4.23
CA SER A 143 -12.59 -21.60 5.00
C SER A 143 -13.29 -22.22 6.19
N ILE A 144 -14.29 -21.53 6.75
CA ILE A 144 -15.05 -21.99 7.93
C ILE A 144 -16.13 -23.01 7.51
N ASP A 145 -16.64 -22.93 6.31
CA ASP A 145 -17.69 -23.81 5.78
C ASP A 145 -17.17 -25.21 5.36
N LEU A 146 -15.90 -25.47 5.56
CA LEU A 146 -15.30 -26.78 5.34
C LEU A 146 -15.41 -27.65 6.58
#